data_6a62eb6937acd7443f7cc641a191388c
#
_entry.id   6a62eb6937acd7443f7cc641a191388c
#
_cell.length_a   1.000
_cell.length_b   1.000
_cell.length_c   1.000
_cell.angle_alpha   90.00
_cell.angle_beta   90.00
_cell.angle_gamma   90.00
#
_symmetry.space_group_name_H-M   'P 1'
#
loop_
_entity.id
_entity.type
_entity.pdbx_description
1 polymer ?
#
loop_
_entity_poly.entity_id
_entity_poly.type
_entity_poly.pdbx_seq_one_letter_code
_entity_poly.pdbx_strand_id
1 'polypeptide(L)'
;VYKRQAVYCDQNNWNSIWFTEHHFNHEGMESQPNPLMMCTDVAARTKQIRLGQACNVITFWNPIRLAEDIAALDHLSNGRVEVGIGRGVYGREAVHMNIESDLKDQAKNKRLFQETLAVMKKAWTEKFFSHKGEFYTYPSPSFVWQHDMSPPNDEFVDLKTNQIKKISVIPQPYQKPHPPI
;
A
#
# COMPACT_ATOMS: atom_id res chain seq x y z
N VAL A 1 8.02 -24.07 -1.30
CA VAL A 1 6.71 -24.73 -1.13
C VAL A 1 5.63 -23.88 -1.78
N TYR A 2 5.38 -22.63 -1.35
CA TYR A 2 4.27 -21.78 -1.82
C TYR A 2 4.24 -21.57 -3.35
N LYS A 3 5.40 -21.48 -4.02
CA LYS A 3 5.48 -21.30 -5.49
C LYS A 3 4.80 -22.43 -6.25
N ARG A 4 5.06 -23.68 -5.84
CA ARG A 4 4.43 -24.86 -6.46
C ARG A 4 2.95 -24.94 -6.12
N GLN A 5 2.57 -24.58 -4.89
CA GLN A 5 1.17 -24.52 -4.49
C GLN A 5 0.40 -23.48 -5.31
N ALA A 6 0.95 -22.27 -5.48
CA ALA A 6 0.32 -21.22 -6.27
C ALA A 6 0.11 -21.62 -7.74
N VAL A 7 1.12 -22.23 -8.37
CA VAL A 7 1.00 -22.74 -9.75
C VAL A 7 -0.04 -23.86 -9.84
N TYR A 8 -0.03 -24.79 -8.87
CA TYR A 8 -1.02 -25.86 -8.82
C TYR A 8 -2.44 -25.30 -8.68
N CYS A 9 -2.64 -24.33 -7.78
CA CYS A 9 -3.94 -23.68 -7.59
C CYS A 9 -4.39 -22.94 -8.87
N ASP A 10 -3.50 -22.23 -9.54
CA ASP A 10 -3.78 -21.53 -10.80
C ASP A 10 -4.22 -22.51 -11.90
N GLN A 11 -3.50 -23.65 -12.05
CA GLN A 11 -3.80 -24.69 -13.04
C GLN A 11 -5.10 -25.47 -12.74
N ASN A 12 -5.54 -25.48 -11.50
CA ASN A 12 -6.75 -26.16 -11.05
C ASN A 12 -7.92 -25.20 -10.77
N ASN A 13 -7.87 -23.99 -11.33
CA ASN A 13 -8.96 -23.00 -11.31
C ASN A 13 -9.39 -22.58 -9.87
N TRP A 14 -8.45 -22.53 -8.93
CA TRP A 14 -8.71 -21.90 -7.65
C TRP A 14 -8.89 -20.38 -7.83
N ASN A 15 -9.78 -19.81 -7.05
CA ASN A 15 -10.17 -18.41 -7.22
C ASN A 15 -9.06 -17.45 -6.80
N SER A 16 -8.47 -17.65 -5.61
CA SER A 16 -7.47 -16.75 -5.03
C SER A 16 -6.49 -17.46 -4.12
N ILE A 17 -5.32 -16.83 -3.93
CA ILE A 17 -4.32 -17.19 -2.93
C ILE A 17 -3.98 -15.97 -2.08
N TRP A 18 -3.81 -16.17 -0.77
CA TRP A 18 -3.65 -15.09 0.20
C TRP A 18 -2.38 -15.29 1.03
N PHE A 19 -1.68 -14.18 1.31
CA PHE A 19 -0.46 -14.16 2.12
C PHE A 19 -0.63 -13.23 3.31
N THR A 20 -0.10 -13.64 4.47
CA THR A 20 -0.11 -12.87 5.71
C THR A 20 1.05 -11.87 5.78
N GLU A 21 0.97 -10.92 6.72
CA GLU A 21 2.08 -10.05 7.10
C GLU A 21 2.35 -10.22 8.60
N HIS A 22 3.57 -10.71 8.92
CA HIS A 22 4.03 -10.90 10.29
C HIS A 22 5.52 -10.62 10.43
N HIS A 23 5.90 -10.01 11.55
CA HIS A 23 7.26 -9.54 11.81
C HIS A 23 7.80 -10.08 13.14
N PHE A 24 9.14 -10.16 13.24
CA PHE A 24 9.87 -10.48 14.47
C PHE A 24 9.54 -11.85 15.10
N ASN A 25 9.03 -12.78 14.32
CA ASN A 25 8.69 -14.14 14.78
C ASN A 25 9.90 -15.07 14.65
N HIS A 26 10.89 -14.92 15.55
CA HIS A 26 12.07 -15.77 15.59
C HIS A 26 11.72 -17.24 15.91
N GLU A 27 10.55 -17.48 16.48
CA GLU A 27 9.98 -18.80 16.74
C GLU A 27 9.61 -19.55 15.45
N GLY A 28 9.57 -18.87 14.32
CA GLY A 28 9.37 -19.46 13.00
C GLY A 28 7.94 -19.85 12.63
N MET A 29 6.96 -19.50 13.44
CA MET A 29 5.56 -19.88 13.19
C MET A 29 4.89 -19.02 12.11
N GLU A 30 5.23 -17.73 12.03
CA GLU A 30 4.66 -16.75 11.12
C GLU A 30 5.79 -15.87 10.59
N SER A 31 6.27 -16.15 9.38
CA SER A 31 7.49 -15.52 8.86
C SER A 31 7.31 -14.96 7.44
N GLN A 32 6.26 -14.21 7.23
CA GLN A 32 6.01 -13.52 5.96
C GLN A 32 5.99 -12.01 6.17
N PRO A 33 7.15 -11.35 6.13
CA PRO A 33 7.22 -9.92 6.45
C PRO A 33 6.67 -8.99 5.36
N ASN A 34 6.44 -9.51 4.15
CA ASN A 34 5.94 -8.69 3.05
C ASN A 34 5.05 -9.51 2.11
N PRO A 35 3.72 -9.46 2.27
CA PRO A 35 2.78 -10.20 1.43
C PRO A 35 2.78 -9.72 -0.04
N LEU A 36 3.12 -8.45 -0.31
CA LEU A 36 3.18 -7.91 -1.69
C LEU A 36 4.32 -8.53 -2.48
N MET A 37 5.48 -8.75 -1.87
CA MET A 37 6.59 -9.45 -2.51
C MET A 37 6.22 -10.90 -2.84
N MET A 38 5.48 -11.57 -1.96
CA MET A 38 4.99 -12.93 -2.21
C MET A 38 4.00 -12.93 -3.38
N CYS A 39 3.05 -12.01 -3.39
CA CYS A 39 2.11 -11.83 -4.50
C CYS A 39 2.83 -11.54 -5.82
N THR A 40 3.88 -10.73 -5.81
CA THR A 40 4.68 -10.39 -7.01
C THR A 40 5.37 -11.62 -7.61
N ASP A 41 6.01 -12.46 -6.77
CA ASP A 41 6.63 -13.69 -7.24
C ASP A 41 5.59 -14.68 -7.81
N VAL A 42 4.40 -14.75 -7.19
CA VAL A 42 3.30 -15.59 -7.69
C VAL A 42 2.69 -15.01 -8.98
N ALA A 43 2.55 -13.69 -9.07
CA ALA A 43 2.04 -13.02 -10.29
C ALA A 43 2.85 -13.41 -11.54
N ALA A 44 4.17 -13.46 -11.41
CA ALA A 44 5.07 -13.84 -12.50
C ALA A 44 4.97 -15.32 -12.93
N ARG A 45 4.36 -16.18 -12.12
CA ARG A 45 4.27 -17.65 -12.32
C ARG A 45 2.88 -18.14 -12.67
N THR A 46 1.88 -17.31 -12.55
CA THR A 46 0.46 -17.64 -12.67
C THR A 46 -0.24 -16.72 -13.66
N LYS A 47 -1.41 -17.11 -14.13
CA LYS A 47 -2.13 -16.35 -15.18
C LYS A 47 -3.52 -15.89 -14.77
N GLN A 48 -4.21 -16.59 -13.89
CA GLN A 48 -5.62 -16.35 -13.59
C GLN A 48 -5.95 -16.22 -12.09
N ILE A 49 -5.22 -16.91 -11.21
CA ILE A 49 -5.48 -16.87 -9.76
C ILE A 49 -5.33 -15.43 -9.22
N ARG A 50 -6.28 -14.99 -8.40
CA ARG A 50 -6.23 -13.69 -7.75
C ARG A 50 -5.25 -13.70 -6.56
N LEU A 51 -4.67 -12.56 -6.27
CA LEU A 51 -3.53 -12.40 -5.37
C LEU A 51 -3.93 -11.50 -4.22
N GLY A 52 -4.16 -12.07 -3.06
CA GLY A 52 -4.65 -11.37 -1.89
C GLY A 52 -3.62 -11.26 -0.77
N GLN A 53 -3.80 -10.27 0.07
CA GLN A 53 -3.06 -10.13 1.33
C GLN A 53 -4.06 -10.31 2.50
N ALA A 54 -3.73 -11.18 3.44
CA ALA A 54 -4.59 -11.44 4.58
C ALA A 54 -3.82 -11.25 5.92
N CYS A 55 -3.44 -10.03 6.17
CA CYS A 55 -3.64 -8.77 5.44
C CYS A 55 -2.35 -7.97 5.31
N ASN A 56 -2.35 -6.88 4.53
CA ASN A 56 -1.38 -5.81 4.75
C ASN A 56 -1.76 -5.07 6.04
N VAL A 57 -0.84 -4.95 6.98
CA VAL A 57 -1.04 -4.17 8.21
C VAL A 57 -0.74 -2.71 7.91
N ILE A 58 -1.71 -2.00 7.32
CA ILE A 58 -1.48 -0.68 6.72
C ILE A 58 -1.01 0.39 7.70
N THR A 59 -1.19 0.19 9.01
CA THR A 59 -0.66 1.05 10.06
C THR A 59 0.86 0.97 10.22
N PHE A 60 1.51 -0.05 9.63
CA PHE A 60 2.97 -0.21 9.63
C PHE A 60 3.65 0.47 8.45
N TRP A 61 2.88 0.82 7.42
CA TRP A 61 3.39 1.32 6.15
C TRP A 61 3.27 2.83 6.00
N ASN A 62 4.18 3.41 5.24
CA ASN A 62 3.92 4.72 4.66
C ASN A 62 2.79 4.57 3.61
N PRO A 63 1.69 5.34 3.69
CA PRO A 63 0.53 5.16 2.82
C PRO A 63 0.82 5.38 1.34
N ILE A 64 1.72 6.30 1.00
CA ILE A 64 2.11 6.56 -0.39
C ILE A 64 2.88 5.36 -0.93
N ARG A 65 3.88 4.87 -0.18
CA ARG A 65 4.69 3.73 -0.59
C ARG A 65 3.84 2.48 -0.79
N LEU A 66 2.92 2.21 0.14
CA LEU A 66 2.02 1.07 0.01
C LEU A 66 1.09 1.21 -1.19
N ALA A 67 0.58 2.41 -1.45
CA ALA A 67 -0.26 2.67 -2.61
C ALA A 67 0.48 2.44 -3.94
N GLU A 68 1.75 2.88 -4.03
CA GLU A 68 2.61 2.63 -5.20
C GLU A 68 2.88 1.14 -5.40
N ASP A 69 3.27 0.42 -4.36
CA ASP A 69 3.61 -1.00 -4.44
C ASP A 69 2.39 -1.84 -4.85
N ILE A 70 1.20 -1.53 -4.31
CA ILE A 70 -0.05 -2.21 -4.71
C ILE A 70 -0.42 -1.88 -6.16
N ALA A 71 -0.31 -0.63 -6.58
CA ALA A 71 -0.59 -0.25 -7.96
C ALA A 71 0.38 -0.91 -8.95
N ALA A 72 1.67 -0.97 -8.61
CA ALA A 72 2.67 -1.68 -9.41
C ALA A 72 2.35 -3.19 -9.52
N LEU A 73 2.01 -3.83 -8.41
CA LEU A 73 1.59 -5.24 -8.39
C LEU A 73 0.33 -5.47 -9.23
N ASP A 74 -0.61 -4.52 -9.19
CA ASP A 74 -1.85 -4.61 -9.96
C ASP A 74 -1.58 -4.60 -11.47
N HIS A 75 -0.64 -3.77 -11.94
CA HIS A 75 -0.15 -3.81 -13.32
C HIS A 75 0.60 -5.11 -13.64
N LEU A 76 1.53 -5.52 -12.80
CA LEU A 76 2.33 -6.74 -13.00
C LEU A 76 1.47 -8.01 -13.06
N SER A 77 0.33 -8.00 -12.37
CA SER A 77 -0.61 -9.12 -12.33
C SER A 77 -1.75 -9.02 -13.35
N ASN A 78 -1.83 -7.94 -14.14
CA ASN A 78 -2.94 -7.66 -15.05
C ASN A 78 -4.30 -7.61 -14.32
N GLY A 79 -4.37 -6.89 -13.20
CA GLY A 79 -5.62 -6.64 -12.48
C GLY A 79 -6.11 -7.80 -11.60
N ARG A 80 -5.20 -8.64 -11.10
CA ARG A 80 -5.56 -9.78 -10.24
C ARG A 80 -5.40 -9.52 -8.74
N VAL A 81 -5.09 -8.28 -8.33
CA VAL A 81 -4.88 -7.95 -6.91
C VAL A 81 -6.21 -7.84 -6.16
N GLU A 82 -6.23 -8.35 -4.94
CA GLU A 82 -7.24 -8.11 -3.91
C GLU A 82 -6.54 -7.60 -2.64
N VAL A 83 -6.91 -6.42 -2.16
CA VAL A 83 -6.22 -5.74 -1.08
C VAL A 83 -6.86 -6.04 0.26
N GLY A 84 -6.37 -7.03 0.97
CA GLY A 84 -6.76 -7.23 2.36
C GLY A 84 -5.95 -6.30 3.27
N ILE A 85 -6.62 -5.60 4.19
CA ILE A 85 -6.02 -4.61 5.07
C ILE A 85 -6.34 -4.87 6.55
N GLY A 86 -5.40 -4.58 7.43
CA GLY A 86 -5.54 -4.77 8.86
C GLY A 86 -4.86 -3.67 9.67
N ARG A 87 -5.14 -3.68 11.00
CA ARG A 87 -4.59 -2.73 11.98
C ARG A 87 -3.43 -3.30 12.79
N GLY A 88 -3.10 -4.58 12.58
CA GLY A 88 -2.19 -5.33 13.42
C GLY A 88 -2.87 -6.00 14.61
N VAL A 89 -2.27 -7.10 15.07
CA VAL A 89 -2.79 -7.91 16.20
C VAL A 89 -1.72 -8.16 17.27
N TYR A 90 -0.44 -8.02 16.94
CA TYR A 90 0.66 -8.24 17.87
C TYR A 90 1.33 -6.92 18.28
N GLY A 91 1.31 -6.61 19.58
CA GLY A 91 1.93 -5.39 20.10
C GLY A 91 3.43 -5.31 19.80
N ARG A 92 4.13 -6.45 19.76
CA ARG A 92 5.55 -6.53 19.38
C ARG A 92 5.79 -5.97 17.98
N GLU A 93 4.94 -6.33 17.02
CA GLU A 93 5.04 -5.83 15.64
C GLU A 93 4.70 -4.35 15.58
N ALA A 94 3.58 -3.96 16.18
CA ALA A 94 3.07 -2.61 16.13
C ALA A 94 4.10 -1.57 16.59
N VAL A 95 4.64 -1.72 17.80
CA VAL A 95 5.55 -0.72 18.37
C VAL A 95 6.90 -0.62 17.66
N HIS A 96 7.36 -1.70 17.01
CA HIS A 96 8.65 -1.71 16.31
C HIS A 96 8.52 -1.30 14.85
N MET A 97 7.38 -1.54 14.22
CA MET A 97 7.14 -1.10 12.83
C MET A 97 6.71 0.37 12.76
N ASN A 98 5.81 0.78 13.66
CA ASN A 98 5.36 2.16 13.76
C ASN A 98 4.80 2.42 15.16
N ILE A 99 5.47 3.23 15.96
CA ILE A 99 5.05 3.53 17.34
C ILE A 99 3.65 4.15 17.43
N GLU A 100 3.20 4.86 16.37
CA GLU A 100 1.87 5.43 16.29
C GLU A 100 0.76 4.35 16.22
N SER A 101 1.13 3.11 15.87
CA SER A 101 0.23 1.97 15.77
C SER A 101 0.13 1.15 17.05
N ASP A 102 0.69 1.60 18.18
CA ASP A 102 0.66 0.85 19.44
C ASP A 102 -0.76 0.42 19.80
N LEU A 103 -0.94 -0.89 19.99
CA LEU A 103 -2.23 -1.51 20.31
C LEU A 103 -2.73 -1.18 21.72
N LYS A 104 -1.93 -0.56 22.57
CA LYS A 104 -2.37 -0.06 23.88
C LYS A 104 -3.33 1.12 23.73
N ASP A 105 -3.19 1.91 22.65
CA ASP A 105 -4.16 2.95 22.27
C ASP A 105 -4.96 2.55 21.02
N GLN A 106 -5.98 1.75 21.23
CA GLN A 106 -6.85 1.26 20.16
C GLN A 106 -7.58 2.37 19.41
N ALA A 107 -7.87 3.48 20.07
CA ALA A 107 -8.55 4.63 19.46
C ALA A 107 -7.61 5.34 18.47
N LYS A 108 -6.36 5.58 18.85
CA LYS A 108 -5.32 6.17 18.00
C LYS A 108 -4.99 5.24 16.83
N ASN A 109 -4.77 3.96 17.10
CA ASN A 109 -4.51 2.97 16.05
C ASN A 109 -5.66 2.92 15.02
N LYS A 110 -6.92 3.04 15.45
CA LYS A 110 -8.08 3.11 14.54
C LYS A 110 -8.05 4.38 13.69
N ARG A 111 -7.74 5.54 14.26
CA ARG A 111 -7.62 6.80 13.50
C ARG A 111 -6.49 6.74 12.48
N LEU A 112 -5.32 6.23 12.89
CA LEU A 112 -4.19 5.99 11.99
C LEU A 112 -4.58 5.10 10.80
N PHE A 113 -5.23 3.97 11.06
CA PHE A 113 -5.74 3.07 10.02
C PHE A 113 -6.69 3.78 9.04
N GLN A 114 -7.65 4.54 9.58
CA GLN A 114 -8.62 5.26 8.75
C GLN A 114 -7.95 6.33 7.89
N GLU A 115 -6.99 7.07 8.45
CA GLU A 115 -6.27 8.09 7.72
C GLU A 115 -5.35 7.49 6.65
N THR A 116 -4.62 6.42 6.99
CA THR A 116 -3.80 5.66 6.02
C THR A 116 -4.62 5.21 4.83
N LEU A 117 -5.78 4.59 5.06
CA LEU A 117 -6.67 4.14 4.00
C LEU A 117 -7.21 5.31 3.16
N ALA A 118 -7.55 6.44 3.79
CA ALA A 118 -8.02 7.62 3.09
C ALA A 118 -6.95 8.20 2.14
N VAL A 119 -5.69 8.25 2.59
CA VAL A 119 -4.56 8.69 1.76
C VAL A 119 -4.33 7.73 0.60
N MET A 120 -4.34 6.41 0.84
CA MET A 120 -4.19 5.40 -0.22
C MET A 120 -5.28 5.54 -1.29
N LYS A 121 -6.54 5.71 -0.90
CA LYS A 121 -7.65 5.90 -1.84
C LYS A 121 -7.47 7.15 -2.69
N LYS A 122 -7.08 8.28 -2.11
CA LYS A 122 -6.74 9.50 -2.87
C LYS A 122 -5.63 9.24 -3.88
N ALA A 123 -4.55 8.59 -3.44
CA ALA A 123 -3.41 8.25 -4.30
C ALA A 123 -3.81 7.40 -5.51
N TRP A 124 -4.81 6.53 -5.38
CA TRP A 124 -5.28 5.67 -6.46
C TRP A 124 -6.32 6.30 -7.39
N THR A 125 -7.08 7.28 -6.89
CA THR A 125 -8.26 7.79 -7.62
C THR A 125 -8.11 9.23 -8.08
N GLU A 126 -7.21 10.00 -7.49
CA GLU A 126 -6.99 11.40 -7.85
C GLU A 126 -5.66 11.55 -8.61
N LYS A 127 -5.68 12.22 -9.76
CA LYS A 127 -4.46 12.51 -10.54
C LYS A 127 -3.47 13.34 -9.72
N PHE A 128 -3.99 14.37 -9.04
CA PHE A 128 -3.26 15.20 -8.10
C PHE A 128 -4.08 15.36 -6.84
N PHE A 129 -3.49 15.13 -5.69
CA PHE A 129 -4.18 15.24 -4.41
C PHE A 129 -3.34 15.96 -3.36
N SER A 130 -4.01 16.41 -2.32
CA SER A 130 -3.41 16.89 -1.08
C SER A 130 -4.11 16.23 0.11
N HIS A 131 -3.39 16.14 1.21
CA HIS A 131 -3.92 15.62 2.47
C HIS A 131 -3.33 16.38 3.64
N LYS A 132 -4.17 16.72 4.61
CA LYS A 132 -3.75 17.27 5.89
C LYS A 132 -4.58 16.60 6.97
N GLY A 133 -3.95 15.73 7.74
CA GLY A 133 -4.56 14.94 8.79
C GLY A 133 -3.81 14.98 10.10
N GLU A 134 -4.14 14.05 10.99
CA GLU A 134 -3.50 13.89 12.30
C GLU A 134 -2.08 13.31 12.14
N PHE A 135 -1.91 12.34 11.24
CA PHE A 135 -0.66 11.58 11.07
C PHE A 135 0.11 11.94 9.81
N TYR A 136 -0.57 12.39 8.77
CA TYR A 136 0.04 12.65 7.47
C TYR A 136 -0.30 14.03 6.93
N THR A 137 0.71 14.66 6.31
CA THR A 137 0.52 15.90 5.54
C THR A 137 1.24 15.76 4.21
N TYR A 138 0.49 15.83 3.11
CA TYR A 138 0.99 15.77 1.74
C TYR A 138 0.40 16.90 0.88
N PRO A 139 1.24 17.64 0.13
CA PRO A 139 2.69 17.63 0.17
C PRO A 139 3.25 18.18 1.49
N SER A 140 4.56 17.98 1.71
CA SER A 140 5.25 18.64 2.83
C SER A 140 5.17 20.17 2.66
N PRO A 141 4.75 20.91 3.67
CA PRO A 141 4.59 22.36 3.57
C PRO A 141 5.92 23.14 3.37
N SER A 142 7.03 22.48 3.65
CA SER A 142 8.38 23.10 3.52
C SER A 142 9.04 22.84 2.16
N PHE A 143 8.39 22.07 1.27
CA PHE A 143 9.02 21.69 0.01
C PHE A 143 8.57 22.58 -1.15
N VAL A 144 9.54 23.10 -1.90
CA VAL A 144 9.33 23.88 -3.12
C VAL A 144 9.74 23.06 -4.35
N TRP A 145 9.09 23.31 -5.48
CA TRP A 145 9.39 22.61 -6.73
C TRP A 145 10.77 23.03 -7.26
N GLN A 146 11.62 22.03 -7.52
CA GLN A 146 12.97 22.19 -8.04
C GLN A 146 13.26 21.04 -9.01
N HIS A 147 12.83 21.17 -10.25
CA HIS A 147 13.06 20.11 -11.23
C HIS A 147 13.24 20.70 -12.63
N ASP A 148 14.46 20.66 -13.14
CA ASP A 148 14.81 21.30 -14.40
C ASP A 148 14.17 20.62 -15.63
N MET A 149 13.93 19.32 -15.56
CA MET A 149 13.36 18.51 -16.65
C MET A 149 11.84 18.53 -16.71
N SER A 150 11.17 19.05 -15.70
CA SER A 150 9.71 19.09 -15.62
C SER A 150 9.28 20.49 -15.19
N PRO A 151 8.79 21.34 -16.11
CA PRO A 151 8.36 22.68 -15.75
C PRO A 151 7.17 22.62 -14.78
N PRO A 152 7.06 23.58 -13.86
CA PRO A 152 5.94 23.62 -12.93
C PRO A 152 4.63 23.87 -13.68
N ASN A 153 3.56 23.29 -13.13
CA ASN A 153 2.20 23.40 -13.65
C ASN A 153 1.31 23.93 -12.52
N ASP A 154 0.40 24.85 -12.83
CA ASP A 154 -0.46 25.51 -11.85
C ASP A 154 -1.45 24.56 -11.13
N GLU A 155 -1.69 23.39 -11.68
CA GLU A 155 -2.53 22.34 -11.06
C GLU A 155 -1.90 21.79 -9.77
N PHE A 156 -0.58 21.63 -9.71
CA PHE A 156 0.13 21.05 -8.58
C PHE A 156 1.17 21.95 -7.92
N VAL A 157 1.55 23.10 -8.54
CA VAL A 157 2.52 24.06 -8.01
C VAL A 157 1.91 25.45 -7.99
N ASP A 158 2.19 26.23 -6.96
CA ASP A 158 1.96 27.67 -6.98
C ASP A 158 3.06 28.34 -7.79
N LEU A 159 2.72 28.86 -8.98
CA LEU A 159 3.69 29.42 -9.92
C LEU A 159 4.37 30.71 -9.42
N LYS A 160 3.85 31.37 -8.38
CA LYS A 160 4.47 32.58 -7.79
C LYS A 160 5.52 32.23 -6.76
N THR A 161 5.30 31.19 -5.98
CA THR A 161 6.15 30.78 -4.85
C THR A 161 6.95 29.53 -5.12
N ASN A 162 6.65 28.79 -6.19
CA ASN A 162 7.12 27.44 -6.49
C ASN A 162 6.75 26.41 -5.40
N GLN A 163 5.84 26.72 -4.51
CA GLN A 163 5.41 25.79 -3.49
C GLN A 163 4.52 24.69 -4.08
N ILE A 164 4.79 23.45 -3.72
CA ILE A 164 3.95 22.32 -4.15
C ILE A 164 2.63 22.37 -3.39
N LYS A 165 1.52 22.34 -4.13
CA LYS A 165 0.14 22.31 -3.61
C LYS A 165 -0.44 20.91 -3.55
N LYS A 166 -0.02 20.04 -4.46
CA LYS A 166 -0.52 18.67 -4.59
C LYS A 166 0.60 17.74 -5.04
N ILE A 167 0.45 16.47 -4.73
CA ILE A 167 1.30 15.38 -5.21
C ILE A 167 0.53 14.43 -6.10
N SER A 168 1.25 13.60 -6.84
CA SER A 168 0.70 12.54 -7.70
C SER A 168 1.37 11.22 -7.40
N VAL A 169 0.63 10.12 -7.45
CA VAL A 169 1.16 8.76 -7.36
C VAL A 169 1.04 8.08 -8.73
N ILE A 170 2.15 7.52 -9.20
CA ILE A 170 2.25 6.85 -10.49
C ILE A 170 3.02 5.53 -10.30
N PRO A 171 2.51 4.41 -10.88
CA PRO A 171 1.27 4.31 -11.64
C PRO A 171 0.03 4.37 -10.76
N GLN A 172 -1.10 4.80 -11.33
CA GLN A 172 -2.40 4.51 -10.74
C GLN A 172 -2.75 3.04 -11.01
N PRO A 173 -3.56 2.38 -10.15
CA PRO A 173 -3.91 0.98 -10.33
C PRO A 173 -4.48 0.65 -11.71
N TYR A 174 -4.22 -0.58 -12.16
CA TYR A 174 -4.81 -1.14 -13.37
C TYR A 174 -6.33 -1.28 -13.24
N GLN A 175 -6.79 -1.83 -12.12
CA GLN A 175 -8.21 -1.93 -11.78
C GLN A 175 -8.80 -0.57 -11.41
N LYS A 176 -10.03 -0.30 -11.82
CA LYS A 176 -10.70 1.01 -11.58
C LYS A 176 -11.95 0.83 -10.71
N PRO A 177 -12.19 1.73 -9.75
CA PRO A 177 -11.37 2.92 -9.40
C PRO A 177 -10.07 2.55 -8.68
N HIS A 178 -9.97 1.38 -8.10
CA HIS A 178 -8.81 0.77 -7.45
C HIS A 178 -9.07 -0.75 -7.28
N PRO A 179 -8.06 -1.58 -6.93
CA PRO A 179 -8.30 -2.98 -6.57
C PRO A 179 -9.37 -3.13 -5.48
N PRO A 180 -10.13 -4.22 -5.45
CA PRO A 180 -11.04 -4.53 -4.33
C PRO A 180 -10.31 -4.50 -2.98
N ILE A 181 -10.98 -3.94 -1.94
CA ILE A 181 -10.45 -3.83 -0.57
C ILE A 181 -11.37 -4.59 0.38
#